data_ad08ab937b7b7a13df411de14747b834
#
_entry.id   ad08ab937b7b7a13df411de14747b834
#
_cell.length_a   1.000
_cell.length_b   1.000
_cell.length_c   1.000
_cell.angle_alpha   90.00
_cell.angle_beta   90.00
_cell.angle_gamma   90.00
#
_symmetry.space_group_name_H-M   'P 1'
#
loop_
_entity.id
_entity.type
_entity.pdbx_description
1 polymer ?
#
loop_
_entity_poly.entity_id
_entity_poly.type
_entity_poly.pdbx_seq_one_letter_code
_entity_poly.pdbx_strand_id
1 'polypeptide(L)'
;KKIIPREVAVSVRDTIFIIPKIKTENKLLQLQVDKYEQGLEGKLFNKKKISSEKNINFLFKEFFLPFKKLDIRQGWDKLSNTFRAHYLEVIDDKVLVLSGEGQTLYFDKNNIYKNKLSQKNIENNIYKLAAENNFKFMGVRDILYDSEKIYISLIFKNNLGFSMDVYVADYNLNFLDFSLFFKTNEYSEKYNIQTGGRLEKFNDEKILLSTGTADDLILNAQDKNSTTGKILLIDKNSAKYEVISLGHRNPQGLQYLKEFNLVINSEHGPKGGDEININNLKKQKLYNFGWPISSYGTNYDGTNPFKLNHK
;
A
#
# COMPACT_ATOMS: atom_id res chain seq x y z
N LYS A 1 -14.88 -3.45 22.18
CA LYS A 1 -15.20 -3.98 20.85
C LYS A 1 -16.17 -2.99 20.18
N LYS A 2 -15.68 -2.03 19.39
CA LYS A 2 -16.56 -1.35 18.43
C LYS A 2 -16.71 -2.30 17.25
N ILE A 3 -17.80 -3.08 17.28
CA ILE A 3 -18.18 -3.91 16.17
C ILE A 3 -18.53 -2.96 15.04
N ILE A 4 -17.80 -3.04 13.92
CA ILE A 4 -18.23 -2.38 12.68
C ILE A 4 -19.63 -2.91 12.39
N PRO A 5 -20.65 -2.07 12.19
CA PRO A 5 -21.96 -2.54 11.84
C PRO A 5 -21.85 -3.52 10.66
N ARG A 6 -22.56 -4.64 10.73
CA ARG A 6 -22.48 -5.73 9.73
C ARG A 6 -22.65 -5.22 8.30
N GLU A 7 -23.51 -4.21 8.12
CA GLU A 7 -23.77 -3.54 6.84
C GLU A 7 -22.54 -2.78 6.32
N VAL A 8 -21.77 -2.12 7.19
CA VAL A 8 -20.55 -1.41 6.81
C VAL A 8 -19.43 -2.42 6.49
N ALA A 9 -19.31 -3.49 7.27
CA ALA A 9 -18.32 -4.54 7.02
C ALA A 9 -18.59 -5.29 5.70
N VAL A 10 -19.86 -5.53 5.38
CA VAL A 10 -20.28 -6.14 4.11
C VAL A 10 -20.02 -5.19 2.95
N SER A 11 -20.35 -3.89 3.08
CA SER A 11 -20.11 -2.88 2.05
C SER A 11 -18.61 -2.65 1.79
N VAL A 12 -17.80 -2.59 2.84
CA VAL A 12 -16.33 -2.49 2.73
C VAL A 12 -15.77 -3.73 2.04
N ARG A 13 -16.23 -4.92 2.41
CA ARG A 13 -15.82 -6.17 1.75
C ARG A 13 -16.20 -6.18 0.28
N ASP A 14 -17.41 -5.77 -0.06
CA ASP A 14 -17.92 -5.80 -1.44
C ASP A 14 -17.26 -4.70 -2.31
N THR A 15 -16.78 -3.62 -1.70
CA THR A 15 -16.08 -2.52 -2.38
C THR A 15 -14.57 -2.78 -2.55
N ILE A 16 -13.92 -3.36 -1.53
CA ILE A 16 -12.48 -3.65 -1.56
C ILE A 16 -12.18 -4.87 -2.44
N PHE A 17 -13.09 -5.82 -2.48
CA PHE A 17 -12.87 -7.06 -3.21
C PHE A 17 -13.82 -7.17 -4.37
N ILE A 18 -14.19 -6.37 -5.21
CA ILE A 18 -15.08 -6.51 -6.39
C ILE A 18 -15.28 -8.01 -6.77
N ILE A 19 -15.80 -8.77 -5.82
CA ILE A 19 -16.03 -10.19 -5.96
C ILE A 19 -17.53 -10.34 -6.25
N PRO A 20 -17.93 -10.67 -7.49
CA PRO A 20 -19.32 -10.92 -7.77
C PRO A 20 -19.79 -12.05 -6.86
N LYS A 21 -20.88 -11.80 -6.14
CA LYS A 21 -21.55 -12.80 -5.33
C LYS A 21 -22.12 -13.86 -6.28
N ILE A 22 -21.34 -14.90 -6.51
CA ILE A 22 -21.76 -16.01 -7.36
C ILE A 22 -22.76 -16.83 -6.51
N LYS A 23 -24.04 -16.74 -6.84
CA LYS A 23 -25.06 -17.62 -6.27
C LYS A 23 -24.71 -19.05 -6.68
N THR A 24 -24.48 -19.90 -5.68
CA THR A 24 -24.12 -21.31 -5.82
C THR A 24 -25.33 -22.18 -6.14
N GLU A 25 -26.08 -21.91 -7.18
CA GLU A 25 -27.19 -22.73 -7.62
C GLU A 25 -26.83 -23.76 -8.69
N ASN A 26 -25.55 -23.82 -9.08
CA ASN A 26 -25.13 -24.72 -10.14
C ASN A 26 -24.47 -26.00 -9.56
N LYS A 27 -25.19 -27.11 -9.68
CA LYS A 27 -24.78 -28.44 -9.21
C LYS A 27 -23.40 -28.89 -9.76
N LEU A 28 -23.01 -28.37 -10.92
CA LEU A 28 -21.71 -28.66 -11.55
C LEU A 28 -20.55 -27.93 -10.84
N LEU A 29 -20.81 -26.72 -10.36
CA LEU A 29 -19.85 -25.96 -9.55
C LEU A 29 -19.65 -26.63 -8.19
N GLN A 30 -20.72 -27.15 -7.57
CA GLN A 30 -20.61 -27.86 -6.29
C GLN A 30 -19.78 -29.13 -6.41
N LEU A 31 -19.92 -29.89 -7.50
CA LEU A 31 -19.09 -31.08 -7.76
C LEU A 31 -17.62 -30.77 -8.03
N GLN A 32 -17.33 -29.59 -8.60
CA GLN A 32 -15.93 -29.12 -8.74
C GLN A 32 -15.37 -28.64 -7.39
N VAL A 33 -16.19 -28.01 -6.57
CA VAL A 33 -15.88 -27.61 -5.21
C VAL A 33 -15.46 -28.81 -4.36
N ASP A 34 -16.32 -29.85 -4.31
CA ASP A 34 -16.08 -31.04 -3.50
C ASP A 34 -14.80 -31.78 -3.94
N LYS A 35 -14.50 -31.80 -5.23
CA LYS A 35 -13.25 -32.37 -5.76
C LYS A 35 -12.01 -31.56 -5.37
N TYR A 36 -12.14 -30.24 -5.23
CA TYR A 36 -11.03 -29.37 -4.82
C TYR A 36 -10.81 -29.40 -3.30
N GLU A 37 -11.86 -29.47 -2.49
CA GLU A 37 -11.75 -29.60 -1.03
C GLU A 37 -10.98 -30.89 -0.65
N GLN A 38 -11.26 -32.00 -1.29
CA GLN A 38 -10.53 -33.26 -1.08
C GLN A 38 -9.07 -33.22 -1.56
N GLY A 39 -8.73 -32.29 -2.48
CA GLY A 39 -7.35 -32.11 -3.00
C GLY A 39 -6.52 -31.08 -2.26
N LEU A 40 -7.15 -30.17 -1.50
CA LEU A 40 -6.48 -29.04 -0.85
C LEU A 40 -5.90 -29.35 0.54
N GLU A 41 -6.47 -30.30 1.29
CA GLU A 41 -5.99 -30.66 2.61
C GLU A 41 -4.55 -31.20 2.65
N GLY A 42 -4.04 -31.67 1.51
CA GLY A 42 -2.67 -32.23 1.44
C GLY A 42 -1.63 -31.40 0.65
N LYS A 43 -2.01 -30.30 -0.02
CA LYS A 43 -1.12 -29.66 -1.02
C LYS A 43 -0.75 -28.18 -0.79
N LEU A 44 -1.31 -27.53 0.22
CA LEU A 44 -1.08 -26.09 0.47
C LEU A 44 0.33 -25.73 0.98
N PHE A 45 1.13 -26.70 1.40
CA PHE A 45 2.43 -26.43 2.02
C PHE A 45 3.64 -27.03 1.34
N ASN A 46 3.52 -27.69 0.20
CA ASN A 46 4.69 -28.15 -0.53
C ASN A 46 5.19 -27.09 -1.51
N LYS A 47 6.31 -26.44 -1.14
CA LYS A 47 7.13 -25.56 -2.00
C LYS A 47 7.67 -26.32 -3.22
N LYS A 48 6.86 -26.70 -4.18
CA LYS A 48 7.34 -27.06 -5.51
C LYS A 48 7.26 -25.83 -6.40
N LYS A 49 8.39 -25.49 -7.03
CA LYS A 49 8.49 -24.55 -8.16
C LYS A 49 7.30 -24.80 -9.10
N ILE A 50 6.34 -23.89 -9.08
CA ILE A 50 5.19 -23.94 -9.95
C ILE A 50 5.64 -23.36 -11.28
N SER A 51 5.62 -24.19 -12.32
CA SER A 51 5.86 -23.77 -13.70
C SER A 51 4.80 -22.78 -14.17
N SER A 52 5.21 -21.90 -15.00
CA SER A 52 4.63 -20.68 -15.55
C SER A 52 3.28 -20.80 -16.18
N GLU A 53 2.25 -21.23 -15.79
CA GLU A 53 0.88 -21.10 -16.32
C GLU A 53 -0.06 -22.06 -15.58
N LYS A 54 -0.54 -21.65 -14.42
CA LYS A 54 -1.65 -22.37 -13.81
C LYS A 54 -2.72 -21.36 -13.38
N ASN A 55 -3.91 -21.59 -13.88
CA ASN A 55 -5.09 -21.03 -13.25
C ASN A 55 -5.20 -21.66 -11.86
N ILE A 56 -5.10 -20.84 -10.82
CA ILE A 56 -5.26 -21.26 -9.43
C ILE A 56 -6.62 -20.78 -9.00
N ASN A 57 -7.44 -21.69 -8.50
CA ASN A 57 -8.73 -21.35 -8.00
C ASN A 57 -8.72 -21.49 -6.47
N PHE A 58 -9.08 -20.44 -5.77
CA PHE A 58 -9.30 -20.48 -4.33
C PHE A 58 -10.81 -20.56 -4.08
N LEU A 59 -11.19 -21.55 -3.29
CA LEU A 59 -12.56 -21.73 -2.86
C LEU A 59 -12.67 -21.29 -1.41
N PHE A 60 -13.57 -20.36 -1.18
CA PHE A 60 -13.99 -19.96 0.16
C PHE A 60 -15.44 -20.44 0.37
N LYS A 61 -15.87 -20.58 1.61
CA LYS A 61 -17.25 -21.01 1.94
C LYS A 61 -18.35 -20.26 1.19
N GLU A 62 -18.11 -19.01 0.82
CA GLU A 62 -19.13 -18.11 0.29
C GLU A 62 -18.83 -17.57 -1.12
N PHE A 63 -17.64 -17.83 -1.66
CA PHE A 63 -17.27 -17.32 -2.98
C PHE A 63 -16.11 -18.09 -3.60
N PHE A 64 -16.07 -18.04 -4.92
CA PHE A 64 -15.03 -18.64 -5.75
C PHE A 64 -14.15 -17.51 -6.34
N LEU A 65 -12.85 -17.60 -6.18
CA LEU A 65 -11.90 -16.63 -6.70
C LEU A 65 -10.95 -17.31 -7.70
N PRO A 66 -11.16 -17.11 -9.01
CA PRO A 66 -10.23 -17.58 -10.01
C PRO A 66 -8.95 -16.73 -10.00
N PHE A 67 -7.80 -17.38 -9.98
CA PHE A 67 -6.50 -16.73 -10.09
C PHE A 67 -5.80 -17.13 -11.36
N LYS A 68 -5.17 -16.16 -12.02
CA LYS A 68 -4.19 -16.40 -13.07
C LYS A 68 -2.83 -15.93 -12.58
N LYS A 69 -1.87 -16.84 -12.47
CA LYS A 69 -0.49 -16.50 -12.18
C LYS A 69 0.24 -16.20 -13.49
N LEU A 70 0.84 -15.02 -13.57
CA LEU A 70 1.73 -14.61 -14.63
C LEU A 70 3.11 -14.36 -14.04
N ASP A 71 4.14 -14.94 -14.64
CA ASP A 71 5.52 -14.68 -14.24
C ASP A 71 6.08 -13.49 -15.04
N ILE A 72 6.42 -12.42 -14.35
CA ILE A 72 7.15 -11.29 -14.91
C ILE A 72 8.63 -11.68 -14.87
N ARG A 73 9.20 -11.99 -16.04
CA ARG A 73 10.60 -12.38 -16.17
C ARG A 73 11.45 -11.20 -16.62
N GLN A 74 12.72 -11.27 -16.24
CA GLN A 74 13.87 -10.43 -16.62
C GLN A 74 14.14 -9.19 -15.78
N GLY A 75 15.35 -9.15 -15.23
CA GLY A 75 15.97 -8.01 -14.56
C GLY A 75 15.63 -7.86 -13.08
N TRP A 76 14.60 -8.55 -12.62
CA TRP A 76 14.09 -8.45 -11.25
C TRP A 76 14.63 -9.54 -10.32
N ASP A 77 15.31 -10.54 -10.87
CA ASP A 77 15.87 -11.67 -10.11
C ASP A 77 17.14 -11.32 -9.32
N LYS A 78 17.76 -10.18 -9.63
CA LYS A 78 19.01 -9.71 -8.99
C LYS A 78 18.78 -8.66 -7.91
N LEU A 79 17.53 -8.36 -7.60
CA LEU A 79 17.19 -7.35 -6.62
C LEU A 79 17.61 -7.79 -5.23
N SER A 80 18.19 -6.86 -4.49
CA SER A 80 18.66 -7.09 -3.14
C SER A 80 17.55 -7.65 -2.26
N ASN A 81 17.90 -8.42 -1.24
CA ASN A 81 16.93 -9.02 -0.32
C ASN A 81 16.11 -8.01 0.50
N THR A 82 16.31 -6.71 0.28
CA THR A 82 15.82 -5.67 1.17
C THR A 82 14.43 -5.14 0.81
N PHE A 83 14.04 -5.09 -0.48
CA PHE A 83 12.75 -4.54 -0.90
C PHE A 83 12.10 -5.37 -2.01
N ARG A 84 11.37 -6.39 -1.62
CA ARG A 84 10.61 -7.27 -2.53
C ARG A 84 9.20 -6.73 -2.86
N ALA A 85 8.90 -5.49 -2.50
CA ALA A 85 7.61 -4.91 -2.77
C ALA A 85 7.51 -4.48 -4.23
N HIS A 86 6.32 -4.65 -4.79
CA HIS A 86 5.96 -4.16 -6.11
C HIS A 86 4.65 -3.40 -5.99
N TYR A 87 4.58 -2.29 -6.68
CA TYR A 87 3.43 -1.40 -6.69
C TYR A 87 2.85 -1.39 -8.08
N LEU A 88 1.52 -1.32 -8.16
CA LEU A 88 0.78 -1.51 -9.40
C LEU A 88 -0.19 -0.37 -9.60
N GLU A 89 -0.22 0.17 -10.83
CA GLU A 89 -1.25 1.07 -11.30
C GLU A 89 -1.86 0.57 -12.59
N VAL A 90 -3.17 0.72 -12.73
CA VAL A 90 -3.89 0.39 -13.96
C VAL A 90 -4.32 1.67 -14.63
N ILE A 91 -3.69 1.98 -15.75
CA ILE A 91 -3.92 3.20 -16.52
C ILE A 91 -4.47 2.77 -17.87
N ASP A 92 -5.75 2.99 -18.10
CA ASP A 92 -6.49 2.58 -19.30
C ASP A 92 -6.29 1.07 -19.61
N ASP A 93 -5.59 0.76 -20.69
CA ASP A 93 -5.26 -0.60 -21.12
C ASP A 93 -3.87 -1.07 -20.66
N LYS A 94 -3.16 -0.29 -19.85
CA LYS A 94 -1.83 -0.61 -19.34
C LYS A 94 -1.86 -0.99 -17.88
N VAL A 95 -1.00 -1.92 -17.51
CA VAL A 95 -0.65 -2.19 -16.11
C VAL A 95 0.79 -1.75 -15.93
N LEU A 96 0.97 -0.71 -15.13
CA LEU A 96 2.26 -0.17 -14.73
C LEU A 96 2.71 -0.87 -13.45
N VAL A 97 3.97 -1.27 -13.40
CA VAL A 97 4.58 -1.94 -12.24
C VAL A 97 5.86 -1.20 -11.87
N LEU A 98 5.94 -0.81 -10.61
CA LEU A 98 7.14 -0.20 -10.02
C LEU A 98 7.66 -1.07 -8.89
N SER A 99 8.92 -1.48 -8.99
CA SER A 99 9.56 -2.23 -7.89
C SER A 99 9.98 -1.31 -6.74
N GLY A 100 10.10 -1.89 -5.55
CA GLY A 100 10.67 -1.17 -4.40
C GLY A 100 12.08 -0.62 -4.65
N GLU A 101 12.79 -1.13 -5.65
CA GLU A 101 14.14 -0.66 -6.07
C GLU A 101 14.09 0.37 -7.21
N GLY A 102 12.90 0.83 -7.59
CA GLY A 102 12.74 1.91 -8.56
C GLY A 102 12.73 1.46 -10.03
N GLN A 103 12.74 0.16 -10.32
CA GLN A 103 12.59 -0.32 -11.69
C GLN A 103 11.13 -0.22 -12.11
N THR A 104 10.88 0.29 -13.31
CA THR A 104 9.55 0.51 -13.83
C THR A 104 9.34 -0.26 -15.13
N LEU A 105 8.21 -0.92 -15.24
CA LEU A 105 7.78 -1.58 -16.48
C LEU A 105 6.27 -1.46 -16.67
N TYR A 106 5.81 -1.73 -17.87
CA TYR A 106 4.39 -1.89 -18.15
C TYR A 106 4.11 -3.06 -19.08
N PHE A 107 2.88 -3.50 -19.10
CA PHE A 107 2.34 -4.45 -20.07
C PHE A 107 0.88 -4.13 -20.39
N ASP A 108 0.43 -4.58 -21.56
CA ASP A 108 -0.95 -4.39 -21.97
C ASP A 108 -1.88 -5.31 -21.18
N LYS A 109 -2.89 -4.75 -20.55
CA LYS A 109 -3.92 -5.47 -19.78
C LYS A 109 -4.57 -6.59 -20.59
N ASN A 110 -4.84 -6.34 -21.87
CA ASN A 110 -5.43 -7.33 -22.79
C ASN A 110 -4.54 -8.55 -23.05
N ASN A 111 -3.23 -8.43 -22.88
CA ASN A 111 -2.30 -9.53 -23.05
C ASN A 111 -2.35 -10.52 -21.89
N ILE A 112 -2.82 -10.10 -20.72
CA ILE A 112 -3.06 -10.97 -19.55
C ILE A 112 -4.04 -12.08 -19.92
N TYR A 113 -5.13 -11.72 -20.62
CA TYR A 113 -6.18 -12.67 -21.01
C TYR A 113 -5.75 -13.60 -22.16
N LYS A 114 -4.79 -13.17 -22.98
CA LYS A 114 -4.30 -13.91 -24.14
C LYS A 114 -3.11 -14.84 -23.82
N ASN A 115 -2.75 -15.04 -22.57
CA ASN A 115 -1.58 -15.80 -22.12
C ASN A 115 -0.24 -15.32 -22.71
N LYS A 116 -0.19 -14.06 -23.17
CA LYS A 116 1.00 -13.49 -23.77
C LYS A 116 1.35 -12.20 -23.02
N LEU A 117 2.22 -12.32 -22.02
CA LEU A 117 2.76 -11.16 -21.32
C LEU A 117 4.00 -10.65 -22.06
N SER A 118 3.87 -9.51 -22.72
CA SER A 118 5.00 -8.77 -23.29
C SER A 118 5.20 -7.53 -22.43
N GLN A 119 6.22 -7.55 -21.57
CA GLN A 119 6.58 -6.41 -20.73
C GLN A 119 7.52 -5.47 -21.49
N LYS A 120 7.41 -4.17 -21.19
CA LYS A 120 8.31 -3.13 -21.67
C LYS A 120 8.81 -2.33 -20.47
N ASN A 121 10.11 -2.07 -20.45
CA ASN A 121 10.71 -1.24 -19.41
C ASN A 121 10.42 0.24 -19.68
N ILE A 122 10.25 0.99 -18.62
CA ILE A 122 10.20 2.45 -18.63
C ILE A 122 11.44 2.91 -17.87
N GLU A 123 12.25 3.73 -18.51
CA GLU A 123 13.38 4.36 -17.84
C GLU A 123 12.91 5.48 -16.90
N ASN A 124 13.70 5.75 -15.88
CA ASN A 124 13.42 6.86 -14.95
C ASN A 124 14.71 7.43 -14.37
N ASN A 125 14.60 8.59 -13.73
CA ASN A 125 15.73 9.33 -13.18
C ASN A 125 15.93 9.12 -11.67
N ILE A 126 15.30 8.17 -10.99
CA ILE A 126 15.36 8.02 -9.51
C ILE A 126 16.80 7.98 -9.00
N TYR A 127 17.65 7.17 -9.62
CA TYR A 127 19.06 7.08 -9.20
C TYR A 127 19.88 8.33 -9.54
N LYS A 128 19.56 9.01 -10.64
CA LYS A 128 20.17 10.29 -11.01
C LYS A 128 19.78 11.37 -9.99
N LEU A 129 18.51 11.46 -9.63
CA LEU A 129 18.04 12.35 -8.56
C LEU A 129 18.75 12.11 -7.25
N ALA A 130 18.97 10.86 -6.87
CA ALA A 130 19.69 10.52 -5.66
C ALA A 130 21.13 11.07 -5.69
N ALA A 131 21.82 10.88 -6.81
CA ALA A 131 23.20 11.37 -6.98
C ALA A 131 23.26 12.91 -6.97
N GLU A 132 22.39 13.59 -7.71
CA GLU A 132 22.36 15.06 -7.83
C GLU A 132 22.00 15.75 -6.51
N ASN A 133 21.17 15.13 -5.68
CA ASN A 133 20.71 15.69 -4.39
C ASN A 133 21.48 15.12 -3.17
N ASN A 134 22.58 14.42 -3.40
CA ASN A 134 23.42 13.85 -2.34
C ASN A 134 22.66 13.00 -1.32
N PHE A 135 21.73 12.18 -1.77
CA PHE A 135 21.09 11.21 -0.92
C PHE A 135 21.24 9.77 -1.45
N LYS A 136 21.21 8.82 -0.54
CA LYS A 136 21.14 7.40 -0.88
C LYS A 136 19.68 7.01 -1.01
N PHE A 137 19.27 6.56 -2.19
CA PHE A 137 17.96 5.96 -2.39
C PHE A 137 17.83 4.67 -1.58
N MET A 138 16.72 4.51 -0.85
CA MET A 138 16.48 3.40 0.06
C MET A 138 15.27 2.55 -0.31
N GLY A 139 14.40 3.02 -1.18
CA GLY A 139 13.29 2.25 -1.73
C GLY A 139 12.03 3.07 -1.98
N VAL A 140 11.23 2.60 -2.95
CA VAL A 140 9.87 3.11 -3.20
C VAL A 140 8.90 2.50 -2.19
N ARG A 141 7.85 3.24 -1.84
CA ARG A 141 6.78 2.81 -0.93
C ARG A 141 5.42 2.76 -1.57
N ASP A 142 5.21 3.53 -2.65
CA ASP A 142 3.99 3.48 -3.44
C ASP A 142 4.11 4.19 -4.76
N ILE A 143 3.12 3.94 -5.64
CA ILE A 143 2.89 4.65 -6.89
C ILE A 143 1.40 5.02 -6.98
N LEU A 144 1.12 6.21 -7.49
CA LEU A 144 -0.23 6.69 -7.77
C LEU A 144 -0.24 7.37 -9.13
N TYR A 145 -1.14 6.96 -10.01
CA TYR A 145 -1.48 7.72 -11.21
C TYR A 145 -2.67 8.63 -10.96
N ASP A 146 -2.52 9.89 -11.26
CA ASP A 146 -3.63 10.85 -11.24
C ASP A 146 -3.38 12.02 -12.19
N SER A 147 -4.38 12.32 -13.04
CA SER A 147 -4.39 13.49 -13.92
C SER A 147 -3.12 13.61 -14.77
N GLU A 148 -2.79 12.56 -15.54
CA GLU A 148 -1.60 12.46 -16.41
C GLU A 148 -0.26 12.61 -15.66
N LYS A 149 -0.26 12.37 -14.36
CA LYS A 149 0.95 12.39 -13.53
C LYS A 149 1.11 11.08 -12.76
N ILE A 150 2.38 10.72 -12.55
CA ILE A 150 2.78 9.62 -11.68
C ILE A 150 3.40 10.20 -10.42
N TYR A 151 2.81 9.92 -9.27
CA TYR A 151 3.37 10.23 -7.97
C TYR A 151 4.01 8.98 -7.39
N ILE A 152 5.18 9.12 -6.77
CA ILE A 152 5.82 8.04 -6.02
C ILE A 152 6.23 8.56 -4.65
N SER A 153 6.06 7.74 -3.63
CA SER A 153 6.68 7.97 -2.33
C SER A 153 7.95 7.13 -2.24
N LEU A 154 9.02 7.71 -1.77
CA LEU A 154 10.30 7.02 -1.62
C LEU A 154 11.01 7.36 -0.33
N ILE A 155 11.75 6.39 0.20
CA ILE A 155 12.65 6.57 1.33
C ILE A 155 14.05 6.85 0.81
N PHE A 156 14.71 7.76 1.46
CA PHE A 156 16.10 8.08 1.21
C PHE A 156 16.87 8.30 2.52
N LYS A 157 18.19 8.31 2.41
CA LYS A 157 19.12 8.71 3.48
C LYS A 157 20.04 9.81 2.98
N ASN A 158 20.12 10.89 3.73
CA ASN A 158 21.10 11.96 3.54
C ASN A 158 21.92 12.16 4.82
N ASN A 159 22.66 13.27 4.92
CA ASN A 159 23.47 13.62 6.09
C ASN A 159 22.64 13.94 7.36
N LEU A 160 21.35 14.24 7.21
CA LEU A 160 20.43 14.48 8.33
C LEU A 160 19.78 13.19 8.85
N GLY A 161 19.76 12.12 8.05
CA GLY A 161 19.15 10.84 8.41
C GLY A 161 18.29 10.24 7.31
N PHE A 162 17.41 9.34 7.72
CA PHE A 162 16.42 8.71 6.85
C PHE A 162 15.13 9.52 6.84
N SER A 163 14.58 9.73 5.66
CA SER A 163 13.31 10.43 5.46
C SER A 163 12.52 9.80 4.31
N MET A 164 11.27 10.24 4.17
CA MET A 164 10.39 9.83 3.07
C MET A 164 9.77 11.08 2.45
N ASP A 165 9.93 11.22 1.14
CA ASP A 165 9.34 12.31 0.36
C ASP A 165 8.49 11.77 -0.80
N VAL A 166 7.67 12.63 -1.39
CA VAL A 166 6.88 12.31 -2.59
C VAL A 166 7.47 13.05 -3.78
N TYR A 167 7.62 12.31 -4.87
CA TYR A 167 8.09 12.83 -6.16
C TYR A 167 7.00 12.67 -7.21
N VAL A 168 7.06 13.49 -8.26
CA VAL A 168 6.08 13.50 -9.34
C VAL A 168 6.78 13.56 -10.69
N ALA A 169 6.23 12.84 -11.67
CA ALA A 169 6.60 12.92 -13.08
C ALA A 169 5.35 13.04 -13.95
N ASP A 170 5.47 13.62 -15.12
CA ASP A 170 4.43 13.49 -16.14
C ASP A 170 4.38 12.05 -16.65
N TYR A 171 3.18 11.54 -16.87
CA TYR A 171 3.01 10.16 -17.34
C TYR A 171 3.57 10.00 -18.76
N ASN A 172 4.58 9.15 -18.88
CA ASN A 172 5.22 8.83 -20.15
C ASN A 172 5.72 7.39 -20.14
N LEU A 173 5.35 6.60 -21.13
CA LEU A 173 5.75 5.19 -21.22
C LEU A 173 7.20 4.96 -21.69
N ASN A 174 7.93 6.02 -22.06
CA ASN A 174 9.34 5.91 -22.43
C ASN A 174 10.26 6.29 -21.28
N PHE A 175 9.95 7.39 -20.57
CA PHE A 175 10.78 7.92 -19.52
C PHE A 175 9.96 8.68 -18.49
N LEU A 176 10.19 8.40 -17.19
CA LEU A 176 9.58 9.12 -16.07
C LEU A 176 10.63 10.02 -15.43
N ASP A 177 10.50 11.32 -15.65
CA ASP A 177 11.39 12.34 -15.11
C ASP A 177 10.82 12.91 -13.80
N PHE A 178 11.13 12.22 -12.72
CA PHE A 178 10.64 12.59 -11.39
C PHE A 178 11.30 13.86 -10.87
N SER A 179 10.51 14.73 -10.27
CA SER A 179 10.94 15.89 -9.51
C SER A 179 10.27 15.89 -8.13
N LEU A 180 10.87 16.58 -7.17
CA LEU A 180 10.33 16.65 -5.82
C LEU A 180 8.96 17.35 -5.83
N PHE A 181 7.98 16.70 -5.22
CA PHE A 181 6.63 17.24 -5.03
C PHE A 181 6.36 17.66 -3.58
N PHE A 182 6.60 16.78 -2.61
CA PHE A 182 6.31 17.04 -1.21
C PHE A 182 7.41 16.51 -0.30
N LYS A 183 7.83 17.33 0.67
CA LYS A 183 8.81 16.97 1.71
C LYS A 183 8.13 16.76 3.04
N THR A 184 8.46 15.67 3.71
CA THR A 184 8.06 15.50 5.12
C THR A 184 8.90 16.35 6.06
N ASN A 185 10.15 16.68 5.71
CA ASN A 185 11.11 17.45 6.50
C ASN A 185 11.41 16.83 7.89
N GLU A 186 11.22 15.55 8.06
CA GLU A 186 11.52 14.82 9.29
C GLU A 186 12.53 13.71 9.00
N TYR A 187 13.56 13.63 9.83
CA TYR A 187 14.70 12.78 9.62
C TYR A 187 14.95 11.90 10.83
N SER A 188 15.01 10.58 10.61
CA SER A 188 15.32 9.59 11.62
C SER A 188 16.79 9.20 11.55
N GLU A 189 17.46 9.10 12.68
CA GLU A 189 18.84 8.58 12.74
C GLU A 189 18.88 7.08 12.41
N LYS A 190 17.80 6.38 12.69
CA LYS A 190 17.69 4.93 12.52
C LYS A 190 16.91 4.59 11.26
N TYR A 191 17.47 3.65 10.48
CA TYR A 191 16.69 3.07 9.40
C TYR A 191 15.50 2.30 9.98
N ASN A 192 14.31 2.73 9.60
CA ASN A 192 13.08 2.06 9.97
C ASN A 192 12.23 1.81 8.73
N ILE A 193 11.71 0.60 8.62
CA ILE A 193 10.76 0.22 7.58
C ILE A 193 9.33 0.69 7.86
N GLN A 194 9.08 1.23 9.05
CA GLN A 194 7.76 1.67 9.52
C GLN A 194 7.42 3.08 9.00
N THR A 195 7.49 3.28 7.71
CA THR A 195 7.36 4.61 7.11
C THR A 195 5.98 4.90 6.52
N GLY A 196 5.08 3.90 6.45
CA GLY A 196 3.85 4.03 5.69
C GLY A 196 4.15 4.21 4.20
N GLY A 197 3.77 5.36 3.66
CA GLY A 197 4.12 5.78 2.30
C GLY A 197 3.04 5.52 1.26
N ARG A 198 1.84 5.10 1.65
CA ARG A 198 0.74 4.87 0.70
C ARG A 198 0.19 6.19 0.18
N LEU A 199 -0.02 6.24 -1.12
CA LEU A 199 -0.63 7.34 -1.84
C LEU A 199 -2.03 6.94 -2.30
N GLU A 200 -2.97 7.89 -2.25
CA GLU A 200 -4.34 7.66 -2.72
C GLU A 200 -4.92 8.95 -3.30
N LYS A 201 -5.66 8.82 -4.40
CA LYS A 201 -6.40 9.96 -4.96
C LYS A 201 -7.53 10.36 -4.02
N PHE A 202 -7.62 11.64 -3.69
CA PHE A 202 -8.75 12.18 -2.94
C PHE A 202 -9.75 12.87 -3.87
N ASN A 203 -9.27 13.81 -4.66
CA ASN A 203 -10.03 14.50 -5.71
C ASN A 203 -9.09 15.07 -6.77
N ASP A 204 -9.61 15.91 -7.66
CA ASP A 204 -8.80 16.46 -8.74
C ASP A 204 -7.74 17.48 -8.26
N GLU A 205 -7.84 17.99 -7.03
CA GLU A 205 -6.93 18.98 -6.45
C GLU A 205 -6.00 18.40 -5.37
N LYS A 206 -6.37 17.28 -4.74
CA LYS A 206 -5.68 16.77 -3.55
C LYS A 206 -5.44 15.27 -3.63
N ILE A 207 -4.33 14.82 -3.01
CA ILE A 207 -4.00 13.42 -2.78
C ILE A 207 -3.81 13.16 -1.28
N LEU A 208 -3.97 11.91 -0.88
CA LEU A 208 -3.68 11.43 0.47
C LEU A 208 -2.30 10.77 0.50
N LEU A 209 -1.60 10.95 1.62
CA LEU A 209 -0.36 10.27 1.94
C LEU A 209 -0.44 9.71 3.35
N SER A 210 -0.13 8.42 3.52
CA SER A 210 0.08 7.85 4.84
C SER A 210 1.55 7.94 5.24
N THR A 211 1.84 8.31 6.48
CA THR A 211 3.19 8.32 7.04
C THR A 211 3.23 7.51 8.33
N GLY A 212 4.29 6.75 8.51
CA GLY A 212 4.51 6.00 9.75
C GLY A 212 5.52 6.69 10.66
N THR A 213 5.97 6.00 11.71
CA THR A 213 6.93 6.51 12.70
C THR A 213 8.19 5.68 12.75
N ALA A 214 9.34 6.33 12.85
CA ALA A 214 10.59 5.70 13.28
C ALA A 214 10.66 5.64 14.82
N ASP A 215 11.47 4.74 15.37
CA ASP A 215 11.56 4.54 16.82
C ASP A 215 12.08 5.78 17.57
N ASP A 216 12.98 6.55 16.96
CA ASP A 216 13.50 7.81 17.50
C ASP A 216 12.57 9.02 17.29
N LEU A 217 11.56 8.87 16.43
CA LEU A 217 10.52 9.88 16.16
C LEU A 217 9.14 9.44 16.65
N ILE A 218 9.09 8.45 17.53
CA ILE A 218 7.83 7.77 17.90
C ILE A 218 6.77 8.74 18.47
N LEU A 219 7.19 9.74 19.24
CA LEU A 219 6.28 10.72 19.86
C LEU A 219 5.71 11.72 18.84
N ASN A 220 6.35 11.88 17.68
CA ASN A 220 5.87 12.73 16.61
C ASN A 220 4.49 12.29 16.09
N ALA A 221 4.13 11.02 16.26
CA ALA A 221 2.79 10.54 15.92
C ALA A 221 1.68 11.30 16.64
N GLN A 222 1.95 11.86 17.83
CA GLN A 222 1.00 12.63 18.62
C GLN A 222 1.12 14.16 18.42
N ASP A 223 2.18 14.64 17.77
CA ASP A 223 2.34 16.05 17.46
C ASP A 223 1.57 16.41 16.19
N LYS A 224 0.65 17.38 16.30
CA LYS A 224 -0.17 17.86 15.17
C LYS A 224 0.65 18.59 14.10
N ASN A 225 1.82 19.11 14.45
CA ASN A 225 2.67 19.87 13.54
C ASN A 225 3.69 18.95 12.80
N SER A 226 3.82 17.70 13.24
CA SER A 226 4.65 16.70 12.60
C SER A 226 3.94 16.06 11.43
N THR A 227 4.69 15.68 10.40
CA THR A 227 4.22 14.88 9.28
C THR A 227 4.34 13.38 9.53
N THR A 228 5.01 12.96 10.62
CA THR A 228 5.26 11.55 10.96
C THR A 228 4.08 10.95 11.74
N GLY A 229 3.67 9.73 11.38
CA GLY A 229 2.55 9.03 12.03
C GLY A 229 1.19 9.65 11.74
N LYS A 230 0.93 10.00 10.48
CA LYS A 230 -0.24 10.76 10.02
C LYS A 230 -0.89 10.13 8.78
N ILE A 231 -2.15 10.50 8.57
CA ILE A 231 -2.75 10.57 7.23
C ILE A 231 -2.82 12.04 6.85
N LEU A 232 -2.12 12.39 5.78
CA LEU A 232 -2.00 13.76 5.26
C LEU A 232 -2.87 13.91 4.03
N LEU A 233 -3.53 15.04 3.88
CA LEU A 233 -4.23 15.48 2.67
C LEU A 233 -3.41 16.62 2.05
N ILE A 234 -2.84 16.39 0.87
CA ILE A 234 -1.86 17.28 0.24
C ILE A 234 -2.48 17.91 -1.00
N ASP A 235 -2.40 19.23 -1.11
CA ASP A 235 -2.82 20.00 -2.28
C ASP A 235 -1.78 19.84 -3.42
N LYS A 236 -2.24 19.45 -4.61
CA LYS A 236 -1.36 19.14 -5.75
C LYS A 236 -0.65 20.36 -6.35
N ASN A 237 -1.19 21.56 -6.17
CA ASN A 237 -0.64 22.77 -6.75
C ASN A 237 0.38 23.45 -5.82
N SER A 238 0.06 23.48 -4.52
CA SER A 238 0.86 24.22 -3.53
C SER A 238 1.73 23.34 -2.66
N ALA A 239 1.55 22.01 -2.70
CA ALA A 239 2.14 21.05 -1.78
C ALA A 239 1.86 21.35 -0.28
N LYS A 240 0.87 22.20 0.03
CA LYS A 240 0.40 22.40 1.40
C LYS A 240 -0.40 21.20 1.85
N TYR A 241 -0.36 20.89 3.13
CA TYR A 241 -1.06 19.73 3.67
C TYR A 241 -1.94 20.05 4.86
N GLU A 242 -2.91 19.18 5.08
CA GLU A 242 -3.78 19.13 6.26
C GLU A 242 -3.63 17.74 6.90
N VAL A 243 -3.65 17.67 8.24
CA VAL A 243 -3.62 16.40 8.96
C VAL A 243 -5.04 15.87 9.12
N ILE A 244 -5.36 14.75 8.49
CA ILE A 244 -6.66 14.06 8.60
C ILE A 244 -6.74 13.26 9.89
N SER A 245 -5.65 12.54 10.21
CA SER A 245 -5.54 11.79 11.46
C SER A 245 -4.09 11.67 11.91
N LEU A 246 -3.93 11.38 13.19
CA LEU A 246 -2.65 11.23 13.85
C LEU A 246 -2.63 9.98 14.74
N GLY A 247 -1.49 9.67 15.31
CA GLY A 247 -1.35 8.47 16.16
C GLY A 247 -1.23 7.18 15.36
N HIS A 248 -0.56 7.22 14.20
CA HIS A 248 -0.30 6.06 13.36
C HIS A 248 1.13 5.55 13.56
N ARG A 249 1.28 4.20 13.54
CA ARG A 249 2.57 3.53 13.63
C ARG A 249 3.17 3.24 12.25
N ASN A 250 2.47 2.43 11.44
CA ASN A 250 2.94 2.01 10.12
C ASN A 250 1.75 1.70 9.19
N PRO A 251 1.05 2.72 8.70
CA PRO A 251 -0.10 2.55 7.82
C PRO A 251 0.35 2.18 6.40
N GLN A 252 0.11 0.93 6.00
CA GLN A 252 0.53 0.37 4.71
C GLN A 252 -0.62 0.07 3.74
N GLY A 253 -1.86 0.29 4.15
CA GLY A 253 -3.03 0.32 3.29
C GLY A 253 -3.72 1.67 3.43
N LEU A 254 -4.18 2.25 2.32
CA LEU A 254 -4.89 3.53 2.31
C LEU A 254 -5.92 3.52 1.19
N GLN A 255 -7.15 3.92 1.50
CA GLN A 255 -8.23 4.00 0.53
C GLN A 255 -9.20 5.12 0.89
N TYR A 256 -9.58 5.92 -0.10
CA TYR A 256 -10.67 6.88 0.03
C TYR A 256 -11.96 6.33 -0.58
N LEU A 257 -12.97 6.17 0.23
CA LEU A 257 -14.31 5.78 -0.19
C LEU A 257 -15.16 7.03 -0.40
N LYS A 258 -15.12 7.58 -1.60
CA LYS A 258 -15.78 8.86 -1.96
C LYS A 258 -17.28 8.87 -1.64
N GLU A 259 -17.99 7.80 -1.93
CA GLU A 259 -19.44 7.69 -1.70
C GLU A 259 -19.82 7.85 -0.22
N PHE A 260 -18.96 7.38 0.68
CA PHE A 260 -19.19 7.41 2.12
C PHE A 260 -18.48 8.59 2.78
N ASN A 261 -17.58 9.27 2.06
CA ASN A 261 -16.65 10.27 2.59
C ASN A 261 -15.82 9.73 3.76
N LEU A 262 -15.26 8.53 3.56
CA LEU A 262 -14.42 7.82 4.52
C LEU A 262 -13.02 7.63 3.97
N VAL A 263 -12.01 7.87 4.80
CA VAL A 263 -10.64 7.42 4.56
C VAL A 263 -10.37 6.23 5.46
N ILE A 264 -10.00 5.11 4.86
CA ILE A 264 -9.69 3.86 5.56
C ILE A 264 -8.20 3.57 5.39
N ASN A 265 -7.54 3.20 6.48
CA ASN A 265 -6.18 2.69 6.43
C ASN A 265 -6.05 1.39 7.23
N SER A 266 -5.22 0.48 6.75
CA SER A 266 -4.74 -0.65 7.51
C SER A 266 -3.31 -0.39 7.94
N GLU A 267 -2.95 -0.75 9.18
CA GLU A 267 -1.61 -0.52 9.68
C GLU A 267 -1.08 -1.65 10.54
N HIS A 268 0.24 -1.81 10.48
CA HIS A 268 0.95 -2.70 11.37
C HIS A 268 1.11 -2.04 12.74
N GLY A 269 0.49 -2.67 13.73
CA GLY A 269 0.71 -2.37 15.14
C GLY A 269 1.93 -3.11 15.71
N PRO A 270 2.16 -3.02 17.01
CA PRO A 270 3.02 -3.94 17.73
C PRO A 270 2.39 -5.36 17.74
N LYS A 271 3.02 -6.33 18.38
CA LYS A 271 2.55 -7.73 18.37
C LYS A 271 1.06 -7.84 18.73
N GLY A 272 0.25 -8.32 17.79
CA GLY A 272 -1.20 -8.48 17.94
C GLY A 272 -2.01 -7.17 17.88
N GLY A 273 -1.40 -6.07 17.47
CA GLY A 273 -2.02 -4.74 17.42
C GLY A 273 -2.26 -4.20 16.01
N ASP A 274 -2.29 -5.06 15.00
CA ASP A 274 -2.66 -4.63 13.64
C ASP A 274 -4.09 -4.10 13.60
N GLU A 275 -4.32 -3.00 12.87
CA GLU A 275 -5.56 -2.24 12.93
C GLU A 275 -6.11 -1.92 11.53
N ILE A 276 -7.43 -1.76 11.47
CA ILE A 276 -8.12 -1.07 10.38
C ILE A 276 -8.76 0.18 10.97
N ASN A 277 -8.30 1.34 10.52
CA ASN A 277 -8.71 2.63 11.02
C ASN A 277 -9.63 3.34 10.03
N ILE A 278 -10.68 3.99 10.53
CA ILE A 278 -11.70 4.65 9.72
C ILE A 278 -11.81 6.12 10.13
N ASN A 279 -11.50 7.02 9.21
CA ASN A 279 -11.67 8.46 9.31
C ASN A 279 -12.97 8.86 8.62
N ASN A 280 -13.98 9.25 9.39
CA ASN A 280 -15.22 9.77 8.82
C ASN A 280 -15.11 11.29 8.64
N LEU A 281 -14.86 11.72 7.40
CA LEU A 281 -14.63 13.14 7.11
C LEU A 281 -15.88 14.01 7.26
N LYS A 282 -17.08 13.43 7.25
CA LYS A 282 -18.33 14.17 7.55
C LYS A 282 -18.35 14.74 8.96
N LYS A 283 -17.58 14.17 9.88
CA LYS A 283 -17.55 14.58 11.29
C LYS A 283 -16.62 15.78 11.56
N GLN A 284 -15.85 16.21 10.57
CA GLN A 284 -14.93 17.37 10.65
C GLN A 284 -14.10 17.43 11.95
N LYS A 285 -13.57 16.29 12.37
CA LYS A 285 -12.72 16.16 13.56
C LYS A 285 -11.39 15.53 13.22
N LEU A 286 -10.35 15.95 13.94
CA LEU A 286 -9.07 15.28 13.91
C LEU A 286 -9.15 13.95 14.70
N TYR A 287 -8.94 12.84 14.01
CA TYR A 287 -8.89 11.53 14.65
C TYR A 287 -7.50 11.25 15.21
N ASN A 288 -7.45 10.58 16.37
CA ASN A 288 -6.22 10.09 16.96
C ASN A 288 -6.36 8.60 17.23
N PHE A 289 -5.50 7.79 16.59
CA PHE A 289 -5.52 6.34 16.69
C PHE A 289 -4.59 5.78 17.78
N GLY A 290 -3.96 6.66 18.54
CA GLY A 290 -3.40 6.36 19.85
C GLY A 290 -1.92 6.04 19.88
N TRP A 291 -1.28 5.64 18.78
CA TRP A 291 0.14 5.35 18.78
C TRP A 291 0.99 6.58 19.13
N PRO A 292 2.03 6.48 19.98
CA PRO A 292 2.48 5.31 20.77
C PRO A 292 1.90 5.28 22.21
N ILE A 293 0.89 6.09 22.51
CA ILE A 293 0.33 6.22 23.86
C ILE A 293 -0.55 5.01 24.22
N SER A 294 -1.27 4.49 23.23
CA SER A 294 -2.13 3.31 23.37
C SER A 294 -2.06 2.41 22.14
N SER A 295 -2.23 1.12 22.34
CA SER A 295 -2.37 0.11 21.28
C SER A 295 -3.13 -1.08 21.81
N TYR A 296 -3.73 -1.88 20.92
CA TYR A 296 -4.25 -3.22 21.26
C TYR A 296 -3.14 -4.27 21.41
N GLY A 297 -1.96 -4.01 20.86
CA GLY A 297 -0.83 -4.93 20.90
C GLY A 297 0.05 -4.78 22.11
N THR A 298 1.06 -5.64 22.19
CA THR A 298 2.12 -5.62 23.19
C THR A 298 3.47 -5.52 22.49
N ASN A 299 4.53 -5.22 23.23
CA ASN A 299 5.88 -5.36 22.70
C ASN A 299 6.17 -6.83 22.31
N TYR A 300 7.16 -7.04 21.43
CA TYR A 300 7.54 -8.39 21.00
C TYR A 300 8.11 -9.26 22.15
N ASP A 301 8.59 -8.65 23.22
CA ASP A 301 9.03 -9.31 24.46
C ASP A 301 7.86 -9.65 25.42
N GLY A 302 6.62 -9.26 25.05
CA GLY A 302 5.40 -9.51 25.83
C GLY A 302 5.09 -8.43 26.88
N THR A 303 5.93 -7.42 27.04
CA THR A 303 5.63 -6.29 27.93
C THR A 303 4.56 -5.38 27.32
N ASN A 304 3.78 -4.73 28.17
CA ASN A 304 2.81 -3.72 27.71
C ASN A 304 3.29 -2.32 28.12
N PRO A 305 3.93 -1.56 27.21
CA PRO A 305 4.45 -0.24 27.51
C PRO A 305 3.38 0.85 27.48
N PHE A 306 2.17 0.53 27.04
CA PHE A 306 1.15 1.52 26.76
C PHE A 306 0.50 2.03 28.05
N LYS A 307 0.44 3.35 28.18
CA LYS A 307 -0.11 4.04 29.36
C LYS A 307 -1.62 3.96 29.44
N LEU A 308 -2.27 3.81 28.29
CA LEU A 308 -3.72 3.78 28.14
C LEU A 308 -4.15 2.53 27.37
N ASN A 309 -5.20 1.89 27.84
CA ASN A 309 -5.86 0.86 27.05
C ASN A 309 -6.58 1.50 25.86
N HIS A 310 -6.47 0.91 24.72
CA HIS A 310 -7.25 1.29 23.56
C HIS A 310 -8.73 1.03 23.85
N LYS A 311 -9.59 2.02 23.73
CA LYS A 311 -11.03 1.91 24.01
C LYS A 311 -11.85 1.88 22.73
#